data_06e32e0e186a3750251ad0667e82f6eb
#
_entry.id   06e32e0e186a3750251ad0667e82f6eb
#
_cell.length_a   1.000
_cell.length_b   1.000
_cell.length_c   1.000
_cell.angle_alpha   90.00
_cell.angle_beta   90.00
_cell.angle_gamma   90.00
#
_symmetry.space_group_name_H-M   'P 1'
#
loop_
_entity.id
_entity.type
_entity.pdbx_description
1 polymer ?
#
loop_
_entity_poly.entity_id
_entity_poly.type
_entity_poly.pdbx_seq_one_letter_code
_entity_poly.pdbx_strand_id
1 'polypeptide(L)'
;MKIIKFILCLCFGLMFINAGLNKFFNYIPMEKPTPEQMKLFAAFGEISWLMPLVGLVEIIGGLLFIFPKTRALGAIVILPVMVGIVTHVFTMDKSPSGMSIAGIMLLINIWILIDNKEKYKNLVG
;
A
#
# COMPACT_ATOMS: atom_id res chain seq x y z
N MET A 1 9.70 16.69 -15.01
CA MET A 1 9.90 15.48 -14.18
C MET A 1 9.36 15.65 -12.75
N LYS A 2 9.58 16.81 -12.12
CA LYS A 2 9.05 17.03 -10.76
C LYS A 2 7.53 16.98 -10.69
N ILE A 3 6.85 17.51 -11.71
CA ILE A 3 5.39 17.50 -11.77
C ILE A 3 4.85 16.08 -11.92
N ILE A 4 5.44 15.29 -12.81
CA ILE A 4 5.03 13.90 -13.04
C ILE A 4 5.24 13.08 -11.77
N LYS A 5 6.39 13.24 -11.13
CA LYS A 5 6.70 12.56 -9.88
C LYS A 5 5.70 12.92 -8.78
N PHE A 6 5.38 14.21 -8.67
CA PHE A 6 4.41 14.69 -7.68
C PHE A 6 3.03 14.07 -7.93
N ILE A 7 2.58 14.06 -9.20
CA ILE A 7 1.28 13.48 -9.55
C ILE A 7 1.23 11.99 -9.24
N LEU A 8 2.28 11.25 -9.59
CA LEU A 8 2.36 9.81 -9.30
C LEU A 8 2.32 9.55 -7.80
N CYS A 9 3.08 10.32 -7.02
CA CYS A 9 3.10 10.17 -5.56
C CYS A 9 1.77 10.57 -4.93
N LEU A 10 1.14 11.61 -5.46
CA LEU A 10 -0.18 12.02 -4.99
C LEU A 10 -1.21 10.92 -5.23
N CYS A 11 -1.25 10.37 -6.44
CA CYS A 11 -2.19 9.29 -6.78
C CYS A 11 -1.91 8.05 -5.92
N PHE A 12 -0.64 7.67 -5.77
CA PHE A 12 -0.23 6.54 -4.96
C PHE A 12 -0.67 6.71 -3.50
N GLY A 13 -0.38 7.89 -2.93
CA GLY A 13 -0.75 8.19 -1.55
C GLY A 13 -2.26 8.21 -1.35
N LEU A 14 -3.00 8.81 -2.28
CA LEU A 14 -4.47 8.83 -2.20
C LEU A 14 -5.07 7.44 -2.29
N MET A 15 -4.50 6.56 -3.12
CA MET A 15 -4.95 5.17 -3.21
C MET A 15 -4.79 4.45 -1.87
N PHE A 16 -3.66 4.64 -1.19
CA PHE A 16 -3.43 4.03 0.12
C PHE A 16 -4.31 4.63 1.20
N ILE A 17 -4.50 5.94 1.19
CA ILE A 17 -5.41 6.60 2.13
C ILE A 17 -6.83 6.06 1.95
N ASN A 18 -7.27 5.97 0.71
CA ASN A 18 -8.59 5.44 0.38
C ASN A 18 -8.74 3.98 0.83
N ALA A 19 -7.73 3.15 0.55
CA ALA A 19 -7.73 1.75 0.96
C ALA A 19 -7.78 1.61 2.48
N GLY A 20 -7.01 2.42 3.19
CA GLY A 20 -6.98 2.42 4.64
C GLY A 20 -8.31 2.86 5.24
N LEU A 21 -8.89 3.94 4.72
CA LEU A 21 -10.20 4.42 5.16
C LEU A 21 -11.29 3.38 4.90
N ASN A 22 -11.22 2.70 3.76
CA ASN A 22 -12.19 1.65 3.43
C ASN A 22 -12.14 0.50 4.45
N LYS A 23 -10.99 0.20 5.01
CA LYS A 23 -10.86 -0.84 6.04
C LYS A 23 -11.62 -0.48 7.32
N PHE A 24 -11.78 0.82 7.60
CA PHE A 24 -12.54 1.29 8.77
C PHE A 24 -14.01 1.50 8.48
N PHE A 25 -14.34 2.03 7.29
CA PHE A 25 -15.70 2.47 6.96
C PHE A 25 -16.44 1.57 5.98
N ASN A 26 -15.73 0.70 5.25
CA ASN A 26 -16.31 -0.25 4.30
C ASN A 26 -17.26 0.41 3.28
N TYR A 27 -16.84 1.55 2.71
CA TYR A 27 -17.69 2.31 1.79
C TYR A 27 -17.50 1.94 0.31
N ILE A 28 -16.44 1.19 -0.03
CA ILE A 28 -16.22 0.75 -1.41
C ILE A 28 -17.02 -0.51 -1.65
N PRO A 29 -17.94 -0.51 -2.67
CA PRO A 29 -18.69 -1.72 -3.00
C PRO A 29 -17.74 -2.82 -3.45
N MET A 30 -17.87 -4.00 -2.86
CA MET A 30 -17.11 -5.16 -3.29
C MET A 30 -17.95 -5.99 -4.23
N GLU A 31 -17.34 -6.46 -5.33
CA GLU A 31 -17.94 -7.48 -6.15
C GLU A 31 -18.14 -8.73 -5.28
N LYS A 32 -19.10 -9.58 -5.67
CA LYS A 32 -19.36 -10.82 -4.95
C LYS A 32 -18.06 -11.59 -4.76
N PRO A 33 -17.58 -11.76 -3.52
CA PRO A 33 -16.34 -12.51 -3.30
C PRO A 33 -16.53 -13.98 -3.62
N THR A 34 -15.47 -14.62 -4.14
CA THR A 34 -15.48 -16.07 -4.33
C THR A 34 -15.45 -16.76 -2.97
N PRO A 35 -15.86 -18.05 -2.88
CA PRO A 35 -15.77 -18.78 -1.62
C PRO A 35 -14.36 -18.78 -1.03
N GLU A 36 -13.33 -18.82 -1.86
CA GLU A 36 -11.94 -18.77 -1.42
C GLU A 36 -11.61 -17.42 -0.80
N GLN A 37 -12.09 -16.32 -1.43
CA GLN A 37 -11.90 -14.96 -0.90
C GLN A 37 -12.63 -14.78 0.43
N MET A 38 -13.85 -15.32 0.55
CA MET A 38 -14.62 -15.25 1.79
C MET A 38 -13.89 -15.97 2.93
N LYS A 39 -13.31 -17.13 2.64
CA LYS A 39 -12.53 -17.89 3.62
C LYS A 39 -11.32 -17.10 4.09
N LEU A 40 -10.63 -16.44 3.16
CA LEU A 40 -9.47 -15.62 3.46
C LEU A 40 -9.84 -14.39 4.30
N PHE A 41 -10.93 -13.70 3.95
CA PHE A 41 -11.41 -12.56 4.71
C PHE A 41 -11.82 -12.96 6.13
N ALA A 42 -12.42 -14.15 6.29
CA ALA A 42 -12.76 -14.67 7.61
C ALA A 42 -11.50 -14.91 8.44
N ALA A 43 -10.45 -15.46 7.83
CA ALA A 43 -9.16 -15.67 8.50
C ALA A 43 -8.53 -14.36 8.95
N PHE A 44 -8.57 -13.33 8.12
CA PHE A 44 -8.09 -11.99 8.49
C PHE A 44 -8.93 -11.40 9.63
N GLY A 45 -10.22 -11.65 9.61
CA GLY A 45 -11.14 -11.16 10.65
C GLY A 45 -10.90 -11.79 12.03
N GLU A 46 -10.41 -13.02 12.06
CA GLU A 46 -10.05 -13.69 13.31
C GLU A 46 -8.89 -12.99 14.03
N ILE A 47 -8.02 -12.34 13.25
CA ILE A 47 -6.97 -11.49 13.82
C ILE A 47 -7.55 -10.08 13.92
N SER A 48 -8.22 -9.81 15.03
CA SER A 48 -9.04 -8.60 15.18
C SER A 48 -8.28 -7.27 15.04
N TRP A 49 -6.98 -7.27 15.34
CA TRP A 49 -6.15 -6.06 15.26
C TRP A 49 -5.48 -5.88 13.90
N LEU A 50 -5.46 -6.92 13.04
CA LEU A 50 -4.65 -6.91 11.81
C LEU A 50 -5.13 -5.87 10.80
N MET A 51 -6.40 -5.93 10.40
CA MET A 51 -6.92 -5.03 9.36
C MET A 51 -6.96 -3.56 9.81
N PRO A 52 -7.40 -3.25 11.05
CA PRO A 52 -7.28 -1.88 11.53
C PRO A 52 -5.85 -1.35 11.57
N LEU A 53 -4.88 -2.18 11.96
CA LEU A 53 -3.47 -1.79 11.98
C LEU A 53 -2.97 -1.51 10.57
N VAL A 54 -3.24 -2.41 9.62
CA VAL A 54 -2.86 -2.23 8.21
C VAL A 54 -3.50 -0.97 7.65
N GLY A 55 -4.79 -0.75 7.93
CA GLY A 55 -5.50 0.44 7.49
C GLY A 55 -4.86 1.73 8.00
N LEU A 56 -4.50 1.75 9.28
CA LEU A 56 -3.83 2.91 9.89
C LEU A 56 -2.47 3.17 9.24
N VAL A 57 -1.67 2.12 9.04
CA VAL A 57 -0.36 2.24 8.37
C VAL A 57 -0.52 2.75 6.96
N GLU A 58 -1.53 2.28 6.22
CA GLU A 58 -1.80 2.74 4.86
C GLU A 58 -2.17 4.23 4.83
N ILE A 59 -3.00 4.69 5.77
CA ILE A 59 -3.40 6.11 5.84
C ILE A 59 -2.19 6.98 6.15
N ILE A 60 -1.43 6.63 7.16
CA ILE A 60 -0.25 7.39 7.59
C ILE A 60 0.81 7.38 6.49
N GLY A 61 1.12 6.20 5.97
CA GLY A 61 2.13 6.04 4.93
C GLY A 61 1.75 6.75 3.65
N GLY A 62 0.47 6.67 3.25
CA GLY A 62 -0.04 7.36 2.07
C GLY A 62 0.07 8.88 2.21
N LEU A 63 -0.29 9.40 3.36
CA LEU A 63 -0.20 10.83 3.64
C LEU A 63 1.26 11.31 3.59
N LEU A 64 2.17 10.58 4.22
CA LEU A 64 3.60 10.89 4.21
C LEU A 64 4.18 10.83 2.79
N PHE A 65 3.69 9.90 1.97
CA PHE A 65 4.16 9.69 0.61
C PHE A 65 3.84 10.87 -0.32
N ILE A 66 2.72 11.55 -0.08
CA ILE A 66 2.27 12.67 -0.92
C ILE A 66 3.25 13.83 -0.85
N PHE A 67 3.72 14.19 0.34
CA PHE A 67 4.55 15.38 0.54
C PHE A 67 6.03 15.08 0.31
N PRO A 68 6.73 15.90 -0.51
CA PRO A 68 8.14 15.65 -0.82
C PRO A 68 9.05 15.53 0.42
N LYS A 69 8.77 16.30 1.46
CA LYS A 69 9.59 16.31 2.68
C LYS A 69 9.50 15.00 3.48
N THR A 70 8.35 14.36 3.45
CA THR A 70 8.09 13.13 4.23
C THR A 70 8.01 11.88 3.36
N ARG A 71 8.17 12.03 2.05
CA ARG A 71 8.03 10.93 1.08
C ARG A 71 8.96 9.77 1.37
N ALA A 72 10.21 10.06 1.74
CA ALA A 72 11.19 9.01 2.07
C ALA A 72 10.70 8.14 3.22
N LEU A 73 10.16 8.76 4.26
CA LEU A 73 9.60 8.04 5.40
C LEU A 73 8.34 7.26 5.01
N GLY A 74 7.47 7.89 4.20
CA GLY A 74 6.26 7.23 3.72
C GLY A 74 6.56 5.96 2.93
N ALA A 75 7.60 6.00 2.08
CA ALA A 75 8.00 4.84 1.29
C ALA A 75 8.46 3.68 2.18
N ILE A 76 9.16 3.97 3.27
CA ILE A 76 9.57 2.94 4.23
C ILE A 76 8.37 2.40 4.99
N VAL A 77 7.45 3.26 5.41
CA VAL A 77 6.27 2.87 6.18
C VAL A 77 5.37 1.96 5.33
N ILE A 78 5.22 2.27 4.04
CA ILE A 78 4.37 1.50 3.13
C ILE A 78 5.02 0.20 2.68
N LEU A 79 6.34 0.11 2.68
CA LEU A 79 7.05 -1.05 2.13
C LEU A 79 6.58 -2.40 2.70
N PRO A 80 6.44 -2.60 4.02
CA PRO A 80 5.93 -3.86 4.55
C PRO A 80 4.53 -4.20 4.04
N VAL A 81 3.65 -3.19 3.96
CA VAL A 81 2.30 -3.37 3.44
C VAL A 81 2.36 -3.76 1.96
N MET A 82 3.23 -3.11 1.20
CA MET A 82 3.41 -3.39 -0.23
C MET A 82 3.89 -4.81 -0.47
N VAL A 83 4.86 -5.28 0.34
CA VAL A 83 5.34 -6.66 0.28
C VAL A 83 4.19 -7.63 0.57
N GLY A 84 3.37 -7.33 1.58
CA GLY A 84 2.20 -8.14 1.91
C GLY A 84 1.19 -8.20 0.79
N ILE A 85 0.88 -7.07 0.17
CA ILE A 85 -0.07 -6.99 -0.94
C ILE A 85 0.41 -7.81 -2.13
N VAL A 86 1.68 -7.63 -2.52
CA VAL A 86 2.26 -8.35 -3.66
C VAL A 86 2.26 -9.85 -3.38
N THR A 87 2.68 -10.27 -2.20
CA THR A 87 2.69 -11.68 -1.81
C THR A 87 1.28 -12.26 -1.88
N HIS A 88 0.31 -11.57 -1.31
CA HIS A 88 -1.09 -12.00 -1.31
C HIS A 88 -1.62 -12.16 -2.74
N VAL A 89 -1.42 -11.16 -3.59
CA VAL A 89 -1.96 -11.15 -4.95
C VAL A 89 -1.33 -12.25 -5.80
N PHE A 90 -0.01 -12.48 -5.66
CA PHE A 90 0.68 -13.49 -6.47
C PHE A 90 0.52 -14.92 -5.95
N THR A 91 0.18 -15.11 -4.69
CA THR A 91 0.05 -16.46 -4.10
C THR A 91 -1.38 -16.91 -3.90
N MET A 92 -2.27 -15.99 -3.53
CA MET A 92 -3.64 -16.34 -3.12
C MET A 92 -4.70 -15.86 -4.10
N ASP A 93 -4.70 -14.58 -4.43
CA ASP A 93 -5.73 -13.99 -5.28
C ASP A 93 -5.53 -14.32 -6.76
N LYS A 94 -4.28 -14.18 -7.24
CA LYS A 94 -3.88 -14.50 -8.61
C LYS A 94 -4.72 -13.85 -9.72
N SER A 95 -5.44 -12.77 -9.42
CA SER A 95 -6.18 -12.06 -10.46
C SER A 95 -5.20 -11.26 -11.32
N PRO A 96 -5.34 -11.31 -12.69
CA PRO A 96 -4.42 -10.57 -13.57
C PRO A 96 -4.42 -9.07 -13.31
N SER A 97 -5.58 -8.47 -13.06
CA SER A 97 -5.68 -7.04 -12.76
C SER A 97 -5.01 -6.70 -11.43
N GLY A 98 -5.24 -7.51 -10.40
CA GLY A 98 -4.61 -7.33 -9.09
C GLY A 98 -3.10 -7.44 -9.16
N MET A 99 -2.59 -8.46 -9.89
CA MET A 99 -1.15 -8.65 -10.07
C MET A 99 -0.51 -7.48 -10.80
N SER A 100 -1.16 -6.96 -11.84
CA SER A 100 -0.64 -5.81 -12.60
C SER A 100 -0.59 -4.55 -11.73
N ILE A 101 -1.67 -4.26 -11.02
CA ILE A 101 -1.76 -3.07 -10.16
C ILE A 101 -0.72 -3.16 -9.03
N ALA A 102 -0.64 -4.30 -8.35
CA ALA A 102 0.31 -4.49 -7.25
C ALA A 102 1.76 -4.39 -7.73
N GLY A 103 2.06 -4.95 -8.90
CA GLY A 103 3.39 -4.87 -9.49
C GLY A 103 3.79 -3.44 -9.81
N ILE A 104 2.89 -2.68 -10.42
CA ILE A 104 3.13 -1.27 -10.75
C ILE A 104 3.35 -0.46 -9.47
N MET A 105 2.52 -0.67 -8.45
CA MET A 105 2.64 0.03 -7.19
C MET A 105 3.96 -0.29 -6.48
N LEU A 106 4.38 -1.55 -6.51
CA LEU A 106 5.67 -1.95 -5.95
C LEU A 106 6.82 -1.27 -6.68
N LEU A 107 6.77 -1.19 -8.02
CA LEU A 107 7.79 -0.50 -8.81
C LEU A 107 7.87 0.98 -8.44
N ILE A 108 6.74 1.65 -8.26
CA ILE A 108 6.70 3.04 -7.82
C ILE A 108 7.33 3.19 -6.43
N ASN A 109 6.99 2.30 -5.52
CA ASN A 109 7.53 2.31 -4.16
C ASN A 109 9.06 2.12 -4.18
N ILE A 110 9.56 1.14 -4.94
CA ILE A 110 10.99 0.90 -5.09
C ILE A 110 11.70 2.10 -5.71
N TRP A 111 11.09 2.70 -6.75
CA TRP A 111 11.65 3.89 -7.39
C TRP A 111 11.84 5.03 -6.39
N ILE A 112 10.83 5.29 -5.57
CA ILE A 112 10.92 6.35 -4.56
C ILE A 112 11.96 6.00 -3.48
N LEU A 113 12.09 4.74 -3.10
CA LEU A 113 13.12 4.30 -2.17
C LEU A 113 14.53 4.57 -2.73
N ILE A 114 14.76 4.22 -3.99
CA ILE A 114 16.05 4.45 -4.65
C ILE A 114 16.33 5.94 -4.81
N ASP A 115 15.30 6.70 -5.20
CA ASP A 115 15.40 8.15 -5.38
C ASP A 115 15.79 8.88 -4.08
N ASN A 116 15.43 8.32 -2.94
CA ASN A 116 15.70 8.88 -1.61
C ASN A 116 16.80 8.13 -0.85
N LYS A 117 17.59 7.30 -1.53
CA LYS A 117 18.61 6.45 -0.89
C LYS A 117 19.59 7.21 0.01
N GLU A 118 19.92 8.43 -0.36
CA GLU A 118 20.86 9.25 0.43
C GLU A 118 20.30 9.59 1.81
N LYS A 119 18.99 9.78 1.91
CA LYS A 119 18.33 10.06 3.19
C LYS A 119 18.37 8.86 4.12
N TYR A 120 18.34 7.64 3.57
CA TYR A 120 18.36 6.42 4.37
C TYR A 120 19.74 6.06 4.91
N LYS A 121 20.79 6.56 4.29
CA LYS A 121 22.16 6.36 4.76
C LYS A 121 22.35 6.88 6.18
N ASN A 122 21.68 7.97 6.52
CA ASN A 122 21.77 8.59 7.84
C ASN A 122 21.16 7.71 8.94
N LEU A 123 20.33 6.74 8.57
CA LEU A 123 19.71 5.82 9.52
C LEU A 123 20.66 4.70 9.94
N VAL A 124 21.68 4.40 9.13
CA VAL A 124 22.57 3.27 9.33
C VAL A 124 23.97 3.67 9.80
N GLY A 125 24.27 4.91 9.72
CA GLY A 125 25.56 5.41 10.08
C GLY A 125 25.72 6.88 9.91
#